data_4da2a5f47afb527ee79b0f01c4ca7312
#
_entry.id   4da2a5f47afb527ee79b0f01c4ca7312
#
_cell.length_a   1.000
_cell.length_b   1.000
_cell.length_c   1.000
_cell.angle_alpha   90.00
_cell.angle_beta   90.00
_cell.angle_gamma   90.00
#
_symmetry.space_group_name_H-M   'P 1'
#
loop_
_entity.id
_entity.type
_entity.pdbx_description
1 polymer ?
#
loop_
_entity_poly.entity_id
_entity_poly.type
_entity_poly.pdbx_seq_one_letter_code
_entity_poly.pdbx_strand_id
1 'polypeptide(L)'
;MTGVLSGVRVVELTTMITGPLAGMMLADLGASVIKIENPDGGDPFRYFRGGRYGGHFIAYNRNKRSLTLDLRSARGKDCLLYTSDAADE
;
A
#
# COMPACT_ATOMS: atom_id res chain seq x y z
N MET A 1 -12.45 -4.53 -15.22
CA MET A 1 -12.81 -5.89 -14.82
C MET A 1 -13.17 -5.93 -13.35
N THR A 2 -14.27 -6.53 -13.01
CA THR A 2 -14.66 -6.69 -11.63
C THR A 2 -14.14 -8.03 -11.10
N GLY A 3 -13.47 -8.00 -9.96
CA GLY A 3 -13.05 -9.21 -9.27
C GLY A 3 -13.97 -9.54 -8.12
N VAL A 4 -13.69 -10.67 -7.45
CA VAL A 4 -14.51 -11.12 -6.31
C VAL A 4 -14.46 -10.13 -5.13
N LEU A 5 -13.41 -9.32 -5.05
CA LEU A 5 -13.27 -8.29 -4.00
C LEU A 5 -13.59 -6.88 -4.52
N SER A 6 -14.28 -6.77 -5.65
CA SER A 6 -14.70 -5.46 -6.16
C SER A 6 -15.53 -4.73 -5.10
N GLY A 7 -15.18 -3.46 -4.84
CA GLY A 7 -15.81 -2.66 -3.80
C GLY A 7 -15.17 -2.73 -2.43
N VAL A 8 -14.26 -3.70 -2.21
CA VAL A 8 -13.50 -3.78 -0.96
C VAL A 8 -12.34 -2.79 -1.02
N ARG A 9 -12.17 -2.00 0.03
CA ARG A 9 -11.06 -1.05 0.16
C ARG A 9 -10.14 -1.51 1.28
N VAL A 10 -8.83 -1.48 1.01
CA VAL A 10 -7.81 -1.97 1.93
C VAL A 10 -6.79 -0.87 2.15
N VAL A 11 -6.46 -0.62 3.42
CA VAL A 11 -5.33 0.25 3.80
C VAL A 11 -4.22 -0.67 4.27
N GLU A 12 -3.07 -0.60 3.60
CA GLU A 12 -1.95 -1.49 3.84
C GLU A 12 -0.81 -0.74 4.53
N LEU A 13 -0.38 -1.25 5.70
CA LEU A 13 0.74 -0.69 6.45
C LEU A 13 1.83 -1.76 6.57
N THR A 14 2.38 -2.16 5.42
CA THR A 14 3.33 -3.28 5.36
C THR A 14 4.57 -2.89 4.58
N THR A 15 5.65 -3.65 4.78
CA THR A 15 6.89 -3.46 4.05
C THR A 15 7.49 -4.80 3.62
N MET A 16 8.42 -4.74 2.68
CA MET A 16 9.23 -5.84 2.18
C MET A 16 8.43 -6.85 1.37
N ILE A 17 8.14 -8.04 1.87
CA ILE A 17 7.67 -9.16 1.05
C ILE A 17 6.32 -9.69 1.47
N THR A 18 6.20 -10.23 2.68
CA THR A 18 5.02 -11.02 3.07
C THR A 18 3.73 -10.20 3.09
N GLY A 19 3.75 -9.06 3.78
CA GLY A 19 2.59 -8.17 3.83
C GLY A 19 2.25 -7.60 2.46
N PRO A 20 3.23 -7.04 1.72
CA PRO A 20 2.97 -6.56 0.36
C PRO A 20 2.44 -7.64 -0.58
N LEU A 21 2.92 -8.88 -0.48
CA LEU A 21 2.37 -9.98 -1.28
C LEU A 21 0.89 -10.21 -0.99
N ALA A 22 0.52 -10.22 0.29
CA ALA A 22 -0.88 -10.37 0.69
C ALA A 22 -1.74 -9.24 0.11
N GLY A 23 -1.29 -7.99 0.22
CA GLY A 23 -1.99 -6.84 -0.34
C GLY A 23 -2.12 -6.91 -1.86
N MET A 24 -1.06 -7.38 -2.53
CA MET A 24 -1.08 -7.57 -3.98
C MET A 24 -2.12 -8.61 -4.39
N MET A 25 -2.21 -9.70 -3.65
CA MET A 25 -3.21 -10.74 -3.94
C MET A 25 -4.63 -10.20 -3.79
N LEU A 26 -4.87 -9.38 -2.76
CA LEU A 26 -6.16 -8.72 -2.58
C LEU A 26 -6.46 -7.78 -3.75
N ALA A 27 -5.48 -7.01 -4.19
CA ALA A 27 -5.61 -6.09 -5.32
C ALA A 27 -5.90 -6.85 -6.61
N ASP A 28 -5.21 -7.96 -6.84
CA ASP A 28 -5.44 -8.80 -8.03
C ASP A 28 -6.86 -9.39 -8.04
N LEU A 29 -7.45 -9.57 -6.88
CA LEU A 29 -8.85 -10.05 -6.76
C LEU A 29 -9.88 -8.92 -6.85
N GLY A 30 -9.45 -7.70 -7.08
CA GLY A 30 -10.34 -6.58 -7.34
C GLY A 30 -10.45 -5.55 -6.22
N ALA A 31 -9.80 -5.75 -5.09
CA ALA A 31 -9.80 -4.78 -4.01
C ALA A 31 -9.04 -3.51 -4.41
N SER A 32 -9.48 -2.37 -3.89
CA SER A 32 -8.74 -1.11 -4.00
C SER A 32 -7.78 -1.03 -2.82
N VAL A 33 -6.48 -1.17 -3.09
CA VAL A 33 -5.45 -1.19 -2.04
C VAL A 33 -4.66 0.11 -2.07
N ILE A 34 -4.58 0.76 -0.92
CA ILE A 34 -3.75 1.95 -0.70
C ILE A 34 -2.62 1.56 0.24
N LYS A 35 -1.39 1.63 -0.26
CA LYS A 35 -0.20 1.34 0.53
C LYS A 35 0.30 2.63 1.19
N ILE A 36 0.36 2.63 2.50
CA ILE A 36 0.90 3.75 3.28
C ILE A 36 2.40 3.57 3.39
N GLU A 37 3.15 4.59 2.99
CA GLU A 37 4.61 4.53 2.98
C GLU A 37 5.22 5.66 3.82
N ASN A 38 6.37 5.36 4.40
CA ASN A 38 7.19 6.30 5.15
C ASN A 38 7.72 7.40 4.20
N PRO A 39 7.69 8.70 4.59
CA PRO A 39 8.28 9.76 3.78
C PRO A 39 9.78 9.62 3.58
N ASP A 40 10.49 8.91 4.45
CA ASP A 40 11.94 8.70 4.33
C ASP A 40 12.24 7.55 3.36
N GLY A 41 11.88 7.71 2.09
CA GLY A 41 12.21 6.76 1.03
C GLY A 41 11.16 5.70 0.73
N GLY A 42 10.11 5.60 1.54
CA GLY A 42 9.06 4.61 1.32
C GLY A 42 9.43 3.21 1.80
N ASP A 43 8.83 2.21 1.18
CA ASP A 43 9.12 0.81 1.50
C ASP A 43 10.59 0.50 1.16
N PRO A 44 11.39 -0.02 2.12
CA PRO A 44 12.78 -0.38 1.85
C PRO A 44 12.96 -1.33 0.66
N PHE A 45 11.96 -2.12 0.35
CA PHE A 45 12.03 -3.07 -0.77
C PHE A 45 12.12 -2.39 -2.13
N ARG A 46 11.77 -1.10 -2.22
CA ARG A 46 11.94 -0.31 -3.44
C ARG A 46 13.38 -0.33 -3.94
N TYR A 47 14.32 -0.34 -3.00
CA TYR A 47 15.75 -0.21 -3.31
C TYR A 47 16.46 -1.56 -3.45
N PHE A 48 15.72 -2.65 -3.32
CA PHE A 48 16.29 -3.97 -3.46
C PHE A 48 16.55 -4.24 -4.94
N ARG A 49 17.84 -4.18 -5.31
CA ARG A 49 18.34 -4.49 -6.66
C ARG A 49 17.76 -3.62 -7.79
N GLY A 50 17.46 -2.38 -7.56
CA GLY A 50 16.98 -1.63 -8.69
C GLY A 50 16.54 -0.20 -8.42
N GLY A 51 16.92 0.39 -7.31
CA GLY A 51 16.51 1.76 -7.00
C GLY A 51 15.03 1.87 -6.71
N ARG A 52 14.49 3.08 -6.75
CA ARG A 52 13.16 3.40 -6.24
C ARG A 52 12.02 2.55 -6.84
N TYR A 53 12.18 2.10 -8.04
CA TYR A 53 11.17 1.28 -8.73
C TYR A 53 11.77 -0.06 -9.15
N GLY A 54 12.54 -0.67 -8.27
CA GLY A 54 13.16 -1.96 -8.54
C GLY A 54 12.14 -3.02 -8.93
N GLY A 55 12.57 -3.97 -9.77
CA GLY A 55 11.68 -5.01 -10.29
C GLY A 55 11.02 -5.83 -9.20
N HIS A 56 11.73 -6.10 -8.10
CA HIS A 56 11.17 -6.85 -6.98
C HIS A 56 10.05 -6.06 -6.28
N PHE A 57 10.24 -4.76 -6.08
CA PHE A 57 9.18 -3.93 -5.50
C PHE A 57 7.94 -3.93 -6.38
N ILE A 58 8.11 -3.74 -7.68
CA ILE A 58 7.00 -3.72 -8.62
C ILE A 58 6.26 -5.05 -8.64
N ALA A 59 7.00 -6.17 -8.58
CA ALA A 59 6.41 -7.50 -8.60
C ALA A 59 5.46 -7.76 -7.42
N TYR A 60 5.77 -7.19 -6.24
CA TYR A 60 4.97 -7.42 -5.03
C TYR A 60 3.98 -6.29 -4.74
N ASN A 61 3.96 -5.24 -5.55
CA ASN A 61 3.12 -4.07 -5.25
C ASN A 61 2.30 -3.59 -6.45
N ARG A 62 2.15 -4.42 -7.47
CA ARG A 62 1.31 -4.08 -8.62
C ARG A 62 -0.15 -3.88 -8.20
N ASN A 63 -0.85 -3.04 -8.92
CA ASN A 63 -2.27 -2.73 -8.71
C ASN A 63 -2.58 -1.99 -7.41
N LYS A 64 -1.57 -1.47 -6.72
CA LYS A 64 -1.75 -0.66 -5.53
C LYS A 64 -1.55 0.82 -5.83
N ARG A 65 -2.18 1.68 -5.04
CA ARG A 65 -1.85 3.09 -4.97
C ARG A 65 -0.98 3.33 -3.75
N SER A 66 -0.08 4.30 -3.85
CA SER A 66 0.81 4.65 -2.74
C SER A 66 0.42 6.01 -2.17
N LEU A 67 0.43 6.11 -0.86
CA LEU A 67 0.21 7.35 -0.13
C LEU A 67 1.29 7.49 0.91
N THR A 68 2.05 8.59 0.84
CA THR A 68 3.12 8.86 1.79
C THR A 68 2.57 9.62 2.99
N LEU A 69 2.72 9.06 4.18
CA LEU A 69 2.31 9.71 5.42
C LEU A 69 3.39 9.58 6.48
N ASP A 70 3.66 10.67 7.20
CA ASP A 70 4.51 10.63 8.38
C ASP A 70 3.67 10.27 9.60
N LEU A 71 3.67 9.00 9.97
CA LEU A 71 2.88 8.49 11.09
C LEU A 71 3.46 8.87 12.46
N ARG A 72 4.63 9.55 12.48
CA ARG A 72 5.18 10.13 13.71
C ARG A 72 4.51 11.47 14.04
N SER A 73 3.87 12.11 13.07
CA SER A 73 3.20 13.39 13.26
C SER A 73 1.72 13.20 13.56
N ALA A 74 1.11 14.17 14.27
CA ALA A 74 -0.32 14.15 14.52
C ALA A 74 -1.13 14.26 13.24
N ARG A 75 -0.68 15.09 12.29
CA ARG A 75 -1.36 15.23 10.99
C ARG A 75 -1.34 13.95 10.19
N GLY A 76 -0.20 13.24 10.19
CA GLY A 76 -0.09 11.98 9.48
C GLY A 76 -1.03 10.93 10.06
N LYS A 77 -1.12 10.86 11.38
CA LYS A 77 -2.03 9.94 12.05
C LYS A 77 -3.49 10.27 11.75
N ASP A 78 -3.85 11.55 11.75
CA ASP A 78 -5.21 11.98 11.42
C ASP A 78 -5.55 11.62 9.96
N CYS A 79 -4.62 11.81 9.05
CA CYS A 79 -4.80 11.43 7.65
C CYS A 79 -5.00 9.92 7.50
N LEU A 80 -4.26 9.11 8.27
CA LEU A 80 -4.42 7.67 8.24
C LEU A 80 -5.81 7.27 8.72
N LEU A 81 -6.29 7.85 9.81
CA LEU A 81 -7.61 7.56 10.34
C LEU A 81 -8.70 7.95 9.33
N TYR A 82 -8.56 9.11 8.70
CA TYR A 82 -9.50 9.53 7.67
C TYR A 82 -9.52 8.56 6.49
N THR A 83 -8.34 8.12 6.03
CA THR A 83 -8.23 7.17 4.93
C THR A 83 -8.88 5.83 5.31
N SER A 84 -8.64 5.36 6.53
CA SER A 84 -9.22 4.12 7.04
C SER A 84 -10.76 4.21 7.14
N ASP A 85 -11.27 5.33 7.65
CA ASP A 85 -12.72 5.54 7.76
C ASP A 85 -13.37 5.54 6.36
N ALA A 86 -12.73 6.18 5.39
CA ALA A 86 -13.23 6.17 4.01
C ALA A 86 -13.19 4.75 3.42
N ALA A 87 -12.25 3.91 3.83
CA ALA A 87 -12.18 2.52 3.38
C ALA A 87 -13.32 1.68 3.97
N ASP A 88 -13.82 2.03 5.14
CA ASP A 88 -14.90 1.29 5.82
C ASP A 88 -16.28 1.54 5.21
N GLU A 89 -16.39 2.52 4.36
CA GLU A 89 -17.61 2.82 3.64
C GLU A 89 -17.71 2.01 2.33
#